data_514697a3eab79b46fb7a26938703488d
#
_entry.id   514697a3eab79b46fb7a26938703488d
#
_cell.length_a   1.000
_cell.length_b   1.000
_cell.length_c   1.000
_cell.angle_alpha   90.00
_cell.angle_beta   90.00
_cell.angle_gamma   90.00
#
_symmetry.space_group_name_H-M   'P 1'
#
loop_
_entity.id
_entity.type
_entity.pdbx_description
1 polymer ?
#
loop_
_entity_poly.entity_id
_entity_poly.type
_entity_poly.pdbx_seq_one_letter_code
_entity_poly.pdbx_strand_id
1 'polypeptide(L)'
;MSAVKKPKAIGHSEHTHDAAARGLSGKMLRPIKITMLGAGSAFTPRLMNDILRIPGDQGGIIALVDIDRERLTTMTKLITRLAAQLGKANWQVIGSADRRSVMAGSDYIVNCIEVSGTACVRFDNDIPAKYGIDQCIGDTIGPGGLFKSMRTIPVFLQVL
;
A
#
# COMPACT_ATOMS: atom_id res chain seq x y z
N MET A 1 -43.02 10.87 17.12
CA MET A 1 -41.96 9.85 16.99
C MET A 1 -40.90 10.38 16.03
N SER A 2 -39.80 10.83 16.57
CA SER A 2 -38.68 11.41 15.79
C SER A 2 -37.86 10.29 15.16
N ALA A 3 -37.71 10.30 13.85
CA ALA A 3 -36.92 9.33 13.12
C ALA A 3 -35.43 9.52 13.49
N VAL A 4 -34.84 8.51 14.11
CA VAL A 4 -33.41 8.45 14.39
C VAL A 4 -32.67 8.38 13.06
N LYS A 5 -31.98 9.47 12.68
CA LYS A 5 -31.07 9.49 11.53
C LYS A 5 -29.97 8.44 11.75
N LYS A 6 -29.93 7.42 10.87
CA LYS A 6 -28.80 6.47 10.85
C LYS A 6 -27.48 7.24 10.65
N PRO A 7 -26.41 6.91 11.39
CA PRO A 7 -25.13 7.54 11.16
C PRO A 7 -24.67 7.26 9.73
N LYS A 8 -24.25 8.29 9.00
CA LYS A 8 -23.62 8.16 7.70
C LYS A 8 -22.38 7.28 7.83
N ALA A 9 -22.30 6.24 7.01
CA ALA A 9 -21.10 5.43 6.93
C ALA A 9 -19.94 6.33 6.45
N ILE A 10 -18.92 6.49 7.30
CA ILE A 10 -17.65 7.10 6.91
C ILE A 10 -16.94 6.07 6.04
N GLY A 11 -16.96 6.24 4.75
CA GLY A 11 -16.39 5.29 3.81
C GLY A 11 -16.06 5.92 2.47
N HIS A 12 -15.25 5.22 1.71
CA HIS A 12 -14.68 5.61 0.41
C HIS A 12 -15.67 6.19 -0.64
N SER A 13 -16.99 6.05 -0.44
CA SER A 13 -18.00 6.59 -1.33
C SER A 13 -18.07 8.13 -1.38
N GLU A 14 -17.64 8.83 -0.32
CA GLU A 14 -17.65 10.30 -0.33
C GLU A 14 -16.53 10.89 -1.20
N HIS A 15 -15.39 10.18 -1.28
CA HIS A 15 -14.27 10.63 -2.12
C HIS A 15 -14.55 10.50 -3.62
N THR A 16 -15.37 9.55 -4.05
CA THR A 16 -15.74 9.39 -5.47
C THR A 16 -16.66 10.51 -5.95
N HIS A 17 -17.58 10.97 -5.10
CA HIS A 17 -18.45 12.11 -5.43
C HIS A 17 -17.64 13.42 -5.53
N ASP A 18 -16.68 13.62 -4.64
CA ASP A 18 -15.82 14.81 -4.63
C ASP A 18 -14.88 14.84 -5.85
N ALA A 19 -14.38 13.69 -6.29
CA ALA A 19 -13.55 13.57 -7.49
C ALA A 19 -14.34 13.91 -8.76
N ALA A 20 -15.59 13.47 -8.88
CA ALA A 20 -16.46 13.80 -9.99
C ALA A 20 -16.80 15.30 -10.01
N ALA A 21 -17.06 15.92 -8.84
CA ALA A 21 -17.31 17.35 -8.71
C ALA A 21 -16.11 18.22 -9.12
N ARG A 22 -14.89 17.68 -8.99
CA ARG A 22 -13.64 18.33 -9.43
C ARG A 22 -13.25 18.01 -10.88
N GLY A 23 -14.11 17.36 -11.64
CA GLY A 23 -13.84 16.96 -13.02
C GLY A 23 -12.89 15.77 -13.18
N LEU A 24 -12.61 15.03 -12.09
CA LEU A 24 -11.86 13.79 -12.13
C LEU A 24 -12.80 12.65 -12.48
N SER A 25 -12.43 11.81 -13.45
CA SER A 25 -13.31 10.77 -13.96
C SER A 25 -13.60 9.65 -12.95
N GLY A 26 -12.80 9.50 -11.89
CA GLY A 26 -12.90 8.40 -10.93
C GLY A 26 -12.72 7.02 -11.55
N LYS A 27 -12.18 6.95 -12.77
CA LYS A 27 -11.94 5.70 -13.50
C LYS A 27 -10.60 5.74 -14.21
N MET A 28 -10.06 4.56 -14.49
CA MET A 28 -8.84 4.39 -15.26
C MET A 28 -9.06 4.81 -16.72
N LEU A 29 -8.18 5.63 -17.27
CA LEU A 29 -8.28 6.14 -18.65
C LEU A 29 -7.23 5.57 -19.60
N ARG A 30 -6.19 4.95 -19.06
CA ARG A 30 -5.10 4.30 -19.81
C ARG A 30 -4.51 3.16 -18.99
N PRO A 31 -3.74 2.26 -19.62
CA PRO A 31 -2.93 1.30 -18.86
C PRO A 31 -1.98 2.02 -17.90
N ILE A 32 -1.80 1.47 -16.70
CA ILE A 32 -0.95 2.03 -15.66
C ILE A 32 0.06 0.99 -15.17
N LYS A 33 1.19 1.48 -14.68
CA LYS A 33 2.17 0.67 -13.97
C LYS A 33 2.22 1.07 -12.51
N ILE A 34 2.00 0.10 -11.64
CA ILE A 34 2.04 0.28 -10.18
C ILE A 34 3.18 -0.57 -9.64
N THR A 35 4.12 0.05 -8.93
CA THR A 35 5.17 -0.66 -8.22
C THR A 35 4.91 -0.64 -6.72
N MET A 36 4.88 -1.81 -6.09
CA MET A 36 4.73 -1.98 -4.66
C MET A 36 6.07 -2.37 -4.03
N LEU A 37 6.58 -1.51 -3.15
CA LEU A 37 7.77 -1.73 -2.34
C LEU A 37 7.35 -2.36 -1.00
N GLY A 38 8.01 -3.43 -0.59
CA GLY A 38 7.62 -4.22 0.57
C GLY A 38 6.42 -5.13 0.26
N ALA A 39 6.42 -5.73 -0.93
CA ALA A 39 5.31 -6.53 -1.44
C ALA A 39 5.08 -7.85 -0.67
N GLY A 40 6.01 -8.28 0.18
CA GLY A 40 5.81 -9.37 1.14
C GLY A 40 4.84 -9.05 2.27
N SER A 41 4.34 -7.81 2.34
CA SER A 41 3.36 -7.35 3.32
C SER A 41 2.02 -8.08 3.20
N ALA A 42 1.38 -8.36 4.35
CA ALA A 42 0.02 -8.90 4.39
C ALA A 42 -1.04 -7.93 3.80
N PHE A 43 -0.71 -6.66 3.62
CA PHE A 43 -1.58 -5.68 2.95
C PHE A 43 -1.62 -5.85 1.43
N THR A 44 -0.59 -6.45 0.83
CA THR A 44 -0.46 -6.58 -0.63
C THR A 44 -1.70 -7.18 -1.31
N PRO A 45 -2.28 -8.31 -0.84
CA PRO A 45 -3.43 -8.88 -1.52
C PRO A 45 -4.66 -7.97 -1.52
N ARG A 46 -4.89 -7.25 -0.41
CA ARG A 46 -6.02 -6.30 -0.30
C ARG A 46 -5.84 -5.12 -1.23
N LEU A 47 -4.68 -4.47 -1.19
CA LEU A 47 -4.38 -3.32 -2.04
C LEU A 47 -4.45 -3.68 -3.53
N MET A 48 -3.89 -4.83 -3.91
CA MET A 48 -3.95 -5.27 -5.31
C MET A 48 -5.37 -5.65 -5.74
N ASN A 49 -6.18 -6.25 -4.86
CA ASN A 49 -7.60 -6.49 -5.15
C ASN A 49 -8.36 -5.19 -5.42
N ASP A 50 -8.12 -4.15 -4.63
CA ASP A 50 -8.80 -2.87 -4.79
C ASP A 50 -8.34 -2.16 -6.08
N ILE A 51 -7.04 -2.21 -6.40
CA ILE A 51 -6.48 -1.69 -7.63
C ILE A 51 -7.09 -2.39 -8.86
N LEU A 52 -7.17 -3.72 -8.84
CA LEU A 52 -7.75 -4.50 -9.93
C LEU A 52 -9.26 -4.27 -10.12
N ARG A 53 -9.92 -3.64 -9.15
CA ARG A 53 -11.35 -3.29 -9.20
C ARG A 53 -11.62 -1.82 -9.53
N ILE A 54 -10.59 -1.02 -9.79
CA ILE A 54 -10.77 0.37 -10.21
C ILE A 54 -11.62 0.40 -11.49
N PRO A 55 -12.68 1.23 -11.55
CA PRO A 55 -13.55 1.34 -12.72
C PRO A 55 -12.78 1.74 -13.99
N GLY A 56 -13.26 1.30 -15.13
CA GLY A 56 -12.67 1.65 -16.43
C GLY A 56 -11.37 0.93 -16.72
N ASP A 57 -11.21 -0.27 -16.21
CA ASP A 57 -10.00 -1.11 -16.33
C ASP A 57 -9.42 -1.11 -17.75
N GLN A 58 -8.21 -0.58 -17.87
CA GLN A 58 -7.42 -0.56 -19.09
C GLN A 58 -6.23 -1.53 -19.02
N GLY A 59 -6.11 -2.28 -17.91
CA GLY A 59 -4.97 -3.14 -17.67
C GLY A 59 -3.70 -2.39 -17.25
N GLY A 60 -2.59 -3.09 -17.27
CA GLY A 60 -1.30 -2.52 -16.90
C GLY A 60 -0.33 -3.52 -16.32
N ILE A 61 0.58 -3.00 -15.49
CA ILE A 61 1.62 -3.79 -14.84
C ILE A 61 1.56 -3.59 -13.33
N ILE A 62 1.53 -4.69 -12.58
CA ILE A 62 1.78 -4.73 -11.15
C ILE A 62 3.19 -5.25 -10.93
N ALA A 63 4.09 -4.39 -10.49
CA ALA A 63 5.46 -4.73 -10.15
C ALA A 63 5.60 -4.88 -8.63
N LEU A 64 5.92 -6.07 -8.17
CA LEU A 64 6.09 -6.40 -6.75
C LEU A 64 7.58 -6.43 -6.41
N VAL A 65 7.98 -5.69 -5.38
CA VAL A 65 9.37 -5.62 -4.93
C VAL A 65 9.46 -5.96 -3.45
N ASP A 66 10.29 -6.93 -3.12
CA ASP A 66 10.60 -7.27 -1.74
C ASP A 66 12.02 -7.85 -1.64
N ILE A 67 12.72 -7.56 -0.54
CA ILE A 67 14.03 -8.13 -0.26
C ILE A 67 13.93 -9.60 0.17
N ASP A 68 12.81 -10.00 0.74
CA ASP A 68 12.49 -11.39 1.09
C ASP A 68 11.97 -12.13 -0.16
N ARG A 69 12.86 -12.91 -0.77
CA ARG A 69 12.59 -13.63 -2.02
C ARG A 69 11.49 -14.68 -1.89
N GLU A 70 11.35 -15.31 -0.74
CA GLU A 70 10.35 -16.33 -0.49
C GLU A 70 8.95 -15.71 -0.43
N ARG A 71 8.80 -14.64 0.37
CA ARG A 71 7.57 -13.86 0.44
C ARG A 71 7.20 -13.26 -0.91
N LEU A 72 8.18 -12.68 -1.61
CA LEU A 72 7.97 -12.12 -2.95
C LEU A 72 7.44 -13.17 -3.93
N THR A 73 8.04 -14.36 -3.94
CA THR A 73 7.60 -15.45 -4.81
C THR A 73 6.16 -15.86 -4.51
N THR A 74 5.84 -16.00 -3.24
CA THR A 74 4.49 -16.34 -2.77
C THR A 74 3.48 -15.27 -3.18
N MET A 75 3.80 -13.99 -2.94
CA MET A 75 2.93 -12.86 -3.31
C MET A 75 2.75 -12.73 -4.81
N THR A 76 3.82 -12.89 -5.59
CA THR A 76 3.71 -12.84 -7.06
C THR A 76 2.75 -13.91 -7.58
N LYS A 77 2.86 -15.14 -7.10
CA LYS A 77 1.92 -16.21 -7.45
C LYS A 77 0.49 -15.89 -7.02
N LEU A 78 0.31 -15.37 -5.80
CA LEU A 78 -0.98 -15.03 -5.25
C LEU A 78 -1.67 -13.93 -6.07
N ILE A 79 -0.97 -12.84 -6.38
CA ILE A 79 -1.53 -11.71 -7.12
C ILE A 79 -1.80 -12.10 -8.58
N THR A 80 -0.94 -12.90 -9.20
CA THR A 80 -1.21 -13.45 -10.54
C THR A 80 -2.50 -14.28 -10.54
N ARG A 81 -2.69 -15.13 -9.54
CA ARG A 81 -3.90 -15.93 -9.39
C ARG A 81 -5.13 -15.06 -9.12
N LEU A 82 -4.99 -14.04 -8.29
CA LEU A 82 -6.06 -13.07 -8.02
C LEU A 82 -6.49 -12.34 -9.29
N ALA A 83 -5.56 -11.82 -10.08
CA ALA A 83 -5.85 -11.18 -11.35
C ALA A 83 -6.60 -12.13 -12.31
N ALA A 84 -6.16 -13.38 -12.42
CA ALA A 84 -6.83 -14.40 -13.23
C ALA A 84 -8.27 -14.67 -12.74
N GLN A 85 -8.48 -14.82 -11.43
CA GLN A 85 -9.80 -15.05 -10.84
C GLN A 85 -10.76 -13.87 -11.03
N LEU A 86 -10.24 -12.65 -11.09
CA LEU A 86 -11.01 -11.45 -11.37
C LEU A 86 -11.23 -11.20 -12.86
N GLY A 87 -10.76 -12.09 -13.74
CA GLY A 87 -10.88 -11.93 -15.19
C GLY A 87 -10.00 -10.80 -15.76
N LYS A 88 -8.91 -10.44 -15.07
CA LYS A 88 -8.01 -9.34 -15.40
C LYS A 88 -6.80 -9.80 -16.20
N ALA A 89 -7.02 -10.49 -17.32
CA ALA A 89 -5.96 -11.00 -18.18
C ALA A 89 -5.09 -9.91 -18.83
N ASN A 90 -5.56 -8.68 -18.85
CA ASN A 90 -4.88 -7.48 -19.32
C ASN A 90 -3.88 -6.88 -18.32
N TRP A 91 -3.71 -7.52 -17.14
CA TRP A 91 -2.72 -7.12 -16.14
C TRP A 91 -1.54 -8.11 -16.11
N GLN A 92 -0.34 -7.57 -16.24
CA GLN A 92 0.89 -8.32 -16.05
C GLN A 92 1.37 -8.16 -14.60
N VAL A 93 1.69 -9.27 -13.94
CA VAL A 93 2.27 -9.27 -12.59
C VAL A 93 3.72 -9.71 -12.68
N ILE A 94 4.63 -8.87 -12.22
CA ILE A 94 6.07 -9.16 -12.19
C ILE A 94 6.60 -8.99 -10.77
N GLY A 95 7.60 -9.80 -10.39
CA GLY A 95 8.27 -9.72 -9.08
C GLY A 95 9.77 -9.60 -9.24
N SER A 96 10.41 -8.72 -8.45
CA SER A 96 11.86 -8.58 -8.42
C SER A 96 12.36 -8.21 -7.03
N ALA A 97 13.47 -8.83 -6.61
CA ALA A 97 14.17 -8.39 -5.40
C ALA A 97 15.05 -7.15 -5.65
N ASP A 98 15.32 -6.82 -6.89
CA ASP A 98 15.97 -5.57 -7.27
C ASP A 98 14.92 -4.57 -7.81
N ARG A 99 14.65 -3.54 -7.02
CA ARG A 99 13.71 -2.48 -7.40
C ARG A 99 14.07 -1.78 -8.69
N ARG A 100 15.37 -1.59 -8.96
CA ARG A 100 15.85 -0.86 -10.15
C ARG A 100 15.46 -1.54 -11.44
N SER A 101 15.33 -2.87 -11.42
CA SER A 101 14.96 -3.64 -12.61
C SER A 101 13.49 -3.47 -13.02
N VAL A 102 12.62 -3.00 -12.11
CA VAL A 102 11.17 -2.96 -12.35
C VAL A 102 10.50 -1.61 -12.10
N MET A 103 11.17 -0.66 -11.42
CA MET A 103 10.55 0.63 -11.07
C MET A 103 10.44 1.60 -12.25
N ALA A 104 11.35 1.54 -13.21
CA ALA A 104 11.33 2.49 -14.32
C ALA A 104 9.99 2.49 -15.04
N GLY A 105 9.45 3.68 -15.30
CA GLY A 105 8.15 3.86 -15.95
C GLY A 105 6.93 3.56 -15.05
N SER A 106 7.10 3.51 -13.73
CA SER A 106 5.97 3.40 -12.80
C SER A 106 5.19 4.70 -12.76
N ASP A 107 3.87 4.60 -12.89
CA ASP A 107 2.95 5.73 -12.69
C ASP A 107 2.70 5.99 -11.22
N TYR A 108 2.69 4.93 -10.42
CA TYR A 108 2.44 4.96 -8.98
C TYR A 108 3.40 4.04 -8.25
N ILE A 109 3.88 4.51 -7.09
CA ILE A 109 4.68 3.71 -6.17
C ILE A 109 3.93 3.62 -4.84
N VAL A 110 3.63 2.40 -4.42
CA VAL A 110 3.03 2.09 -3.13
C VAL A 110 4.13 1.63 -2.19
N ASN A 111 4.32 2.35 -1.09
CA ASN A 111 5.33 2.02 -0.10
C ASN A 111 4.74 1.27 1.10
N CYS A 112 5.19 0.05 1.35
CA CYS A 112 4.87 -0.80 2.50
C CYS A 112 6.14 -1.40 3.13
N ILE A 113 7.28 -0.72 3.03
CA ILE A 113 8.51 -1.19 3.66
C ILE A 113 8.49 -0.95 5.16
N GLU A 114 8.97 -1.92 5.92
CA GLU A 114 9.23 -1.81 7.35
C GLU A 114 10.70 -2.08 7.61
N VAL A 115 11.44 -1.03 7.97
CA VAL A 115 12.86 -1.13 8.29
C VAL A 115 13.03 -1.66 9.70
N SER A 116 13.88 -2.67 9.87
CA SER A 116 14.15 -3.39 11.12
C SER A 116 13.04 -4.34 11.59
N GLY A 117 11.98 -4.49 10.80
CA GLY A 117 10.90 -5.42 11.09
C GLY A 117 10.14 -5.11 12.39
N THR A 118 9.30 -6.05 12.79
CA THR A 118 8.45 -5.89 13.99
C THR A 118 9.22 -5.89 15.31
N ALA A 119 10.49 -6.33 15.32
CA ALA A 119 11.30 -6.34 16.54
C ALA A 119 11.54 -4.94 17.14
N CYS A 120 11.57 -3.90 16.30
CA CYS A 120 11.74 -2.52 16.75
C CYS A 120 10.45 -1.89 17.28
N VAL A 121 9.28 -2.39 16.90
CA VAL A 121 7.97 -1.84 17.32
C VAL A 121 7.86 -1.80 18.84
N ARG A 122 8.30 -2.86 19.54
CA ARG A 122 8.28 -2.88 21.00
C ARG A 122 9.12 -1.75 21.62
N PHE A 123 10.26 -1.41 21.03
CA PHE A 123 11.10 -0.31 21.55
C PHE A 123 10.45 1.05 21.29
N ASP A 124 9.81 1.20 20.13
CA ASP A 124 9.08 2.41 19.77
C ASP A 124 7.90 2.67 20.72
N ASN A 125 7.33 1.62 21.33
CA ASN A 125 6.25 1.73 22.31
C ASN A 125 6.77 1.71 23.77
N ASP A 126 7.60 0.74 24.13
CA ASP A 126 7.99 0.51 25.53
C ASP A 126 8.88 1.64 26.08
N ILE A 127 9.72 2.24 25.23
CA ILE A 127 10.61 3.33 25.70
C ILE A 127 9.79 4.58 26.02
N PRO A 128 8.94 5.12 25.14
CA PRO A 128 8.07 6.25 25.47
C PRO A 128 7.15 6.01 26.66
N ALA A 129 6.60 4.79 26.79
CA ALA A 129 5.74 4.41 27.90
C ALA A 129 6.42 4.58 29.27
N LYS A 130 7.74 4.33 29.37
CA LYS A 130 8.53 4.54 30.60
C LYS A 130 8.55 6.00 31.06
N TYR A 131 8.28 6.92 30.14
CA TYR A 131 8.22 8.36 30.40
C TYR A 131 6.77 8.88 30.45
N GLY A 132 5.80 7.99 30.57
CA GLY A 132 4.38 8.35 30.63
C GLY A 132 3.80 8.82 29.30
N ILE A 133 4.47 8.55 28.19
CA ILE A 133 3.98 8.86 26.85
C ILE A 133 3.29 7.63 26.29
N ASP A 134 1.96 7.67 26.28
CA ASP A 134 1.12 6.65 25.68
C ASP A 134 0.95 6.93 24.18
N GLN A 135 1.14 5.92 23.35
CA GLN A 135 0.99 6.01 21.91
C GLN A 135 0.49 4.68 21.34
N CYS A 136 -0.36 4.73 20.33
CA CYS A 136 -0.99 3.54 19.78
C CYS A 136 0.02 2.64 19.07
N ILE A 137 0.76 3.21 18.11
CA ILE A 137 1.81 2.53 17.32
C ILE A 137 2.88 3.55 16.91
N GLY A 138 4.06 3.06 16.53
CA GLY A 138 5.20 3.89 16.13
C GLY A 138 5.06 4.64 14.78
N ASP A 139 3.88 4.63 14.16
CA ASP A 139 3.57 5.41 12.96
C ASP A 139 2.73 6.67 13.24
N THR A 140 2.46 6.96 14.50
CA THR A 140 1.79 8.18 14.94
C THR A 140 2.79 9.32 15.18
N ILE A 141 2.28 10.55 15.33
CA ILE A 141 3.10 11.69 15.76
C ILE A 141 3.49 11.48 17.22
N GLY A 142 4.77 11.18 17.45
CA GLY A 142 5.29 10.91 18.78
C GLY A 142 6.74 10.38 18.71
N PRO A 143 7.37 10.10 19.88
CA PRO A 143 8.76 9.63 19.92
C PRO A 143 8.97 8.34 19.12
N GLY A 144 8.07 7.38 19.21
CA GLY A 144 8.14 6.13 18.46
C GLY A 144 8.10 6.35 16.96
N GLY A 145 7.17 7.19 16.48
CA GLY A 145 7.07 7.58 15.07
C GLY A 145 8.31 8.31 14.57
N LEU A 146 8.92 9.17 15.41
CA LEU A 146 10.17 9.85 15.10
C LEU A 146 11.30 8.84 14.86
N PHE A 147 11.53 7.93 15.79
CA PHE A 147 12.60 6.92 15.67
C PHE A 147 12.36 5.95 14.51
N LYS A 148 11.11 5.55 14.27
CA LYS A 148 10.72 4.78 13.10
C LYS A 148 11.05 5.54 11.79
N SER A 149 10.72 6.83 11.73
CA SER A 149 11.03 7.69 10.59
C SER A 149 12.54 7.82 10.36
N MET A 150 13.33 8.00 11.42
CA MET A 150 14.79 8.08 11.32
C MET A 150 15.41 6.79 10.76
N ARG A 151 14.81 5.62 10.97
CA ARG A 151 15.25 4.35 10.38
C ARG A 151 14.79 4.20 8.92
N THR A 152 13.58 4.65 8.62
CA THR A 152 12.91 4.39 7.34
C THR A 152 13.28 5.40 6.26
N ILE A 153 13.36 6.69 6.59
CA ILE A 153 13.66 7.76 5.63
C ILE A 153 14.96 7.53 4.86
N PRO A 154 16.10 7.18 5.50
CA PRO A 154 17.35 6.95 4.76
C PRO A 154 17.24 5.82 3.72
N VAL A 155 16.49 4.78 4.04
CA VAL A 155 16.24 3.67 3.10
C VAL A 155 15.32 4.13 1.96
N PHE A 156 14.31 4.92 2.29
CA PHE A 156 13.37 5.42 1.30
C PHE A 156 14.01 6.43 0.34
N LEU A 157 14.90 7.29 0.83
CA LEU A 157 15.67 8.23 -0.01
C LEU A 157 16.56 7.52 -1.04
N GLN A 158 16.95 6.27 -0.79
CA GLN A 158 17.68 5.48 -1.79
C GLN A 158 16.78 4.95 -2.93
N VAL A 159 15.47 5.06 -2.77
CA VAL A 159 14.48 4.62 -3.76
C VAL A 159 14.19 5.73 -4.78
N LEU A 160 14.30 6.97 -4.35
CA LEU A 160 14.13 8.16 -5.18
C LEU A 160 15.32 8.42 -6.07
#